data_03f3142658e9a8ccf5b92ccd8a868e5d
#
_entry.id   03f3142658e9a8ccf5b92ccd8a868e5d
#
_cell.length_a   1.000
_cell.length_b   1.000
_cell.length_c   1.000
_cell.angle_alpha   90.00
_cell.angle_beta   90.00
_cell.angle_gamma   90.00
#
_symmetry.space_group_name_H-M   'P 1'
#
loop_
_entity.id
_entity.type
_entity.pdbx_description
1 polymer ?
#
loop_
_entity_poly.entity_id
_entity_poly.type
_entity_poly.pdbx_seq_one_letter_code
_entity_poly.pdbx_strand_id
1 'polypeptide(L)'
;NMPLSDSGNIVENESVPFMQIVLHGYISYAGAAVNLSDNLETSLLKSAEYGANLYFALGYENTDALKDTTLSYMYSIDYKTWKGDIISLYKKYNSIFASLQNQIITGHEKLAENVYKTTYENGTAVAVNYGDKAVKVNGIPVEAMDFAVV
;
A
#
# COMPACT_ATOMS: atom_id res chain seq x y z
N ASN A 1 -12.21 -4.21 5.19
CA ASN A 1 -11.30 -3.76 4.14
C ASN A 1 -11.92 -2.54 3.44
N MET A 2 -11.11 -1.54 3.21
CA MET A 2 -11.50 -0.36 2.46
C MET A 2 -10.88 -0.45 1.06
N PRO A 3 -11.59 -0.16 -0.02
CA PRO A 3 -10.98 -0.10 -1.32
C PRO A 3 -9.86 0.95 -1.34
N LEU A 4 -8.69 0.55 -1.77
CA LEU A 4 -7.59 1.46 -2.13
C LEU A 4 -7.58 1.60 -3.66
N SER A 5 -8.76 1.72 -4.24
CA SER A 5 -8.94 1.74 -5.68
C SER A 5 -8.72 3.12 -6.23
N ASP A 6 -8.10 3.16 -7.37
CA ASP A 6 -8.28 4.25 -8.30
C ASP A 6 -9.74 4.23 -8.78
N SER A 7 -10.25 5.37 -9.19
CA SER A 7 -11.56 5.42 -9.81
C SER A 7 -11.62 4.48 -11.01
N GLY A 8 -12.69 3.73 -11.14
CA GLY A 8 -12.96 2.91 -12.32
C GLY A 8 -13.34 3.72 -13.57
N ASN A 9 -13.35 5.04 -13.48
CA ASN A 9 -13.73 5.94 -14.57
C ASN A 9 -12.50 6.32 -15.41
N ILE A 10 -12.51 5.91 -16.68
CA ILE A 10 -11.44 6.16 -17.66
C ILE A 10 -11.24 7.67 -17.95
N VAL A 11 -12.19 8.51 -17.53
CA VAL A 11 -12.17 9.95 -17.79
C VAL A 11 -11.50 10.79 -16.69
N GLU A 12 -10.98 10.14 -15.65
CA GLU A 12 -10.27 10.84 -14.57
C GLU A 12 -8.77 10.95 -14.90
N ASN A 13 -8.25 12.17 -14.73
CA ASN A 13 -6.82 12.42 -14.90
C ASN A 13 -6.00 12.01 -13.67
N GLU A 14 -6.61 12.08 -12.48
CA GLU A 14 -5.95 11.76 -11.20
C GLU A 14 -6.96 11.23 -10.18
N SER A 15 -6.54 10.23 -9.41
CA SER A 15 -7.30 9.71 -8.29
C SER A 15 -6.81 10.33 -6.98
N VAL A 16 -7.73 10.87 -6.19
CA VAL A 16 -7.44 11.41 -4.86
C VAL A 16 -7.99 10.47 -3.80
N PRO A 17 -7.20 10.04 -2.82
CA PRO A 17 -7.63 9.13 -1.76
C PRO A 17 -8.50 9.84 -0.72
N PHE A 18 -9.62 10.40 -1.14
CA PHE A 18 -10.46 11.26 -0.30
C PHE A 18 -10.93 10.57 0.98
N MET A 19 -11.39 9.32 0.89
CA MET A 19 -11.82 8.56 2.07
C MET A 19 -10.68 8.35 3.07
N GLN A 20 -9.50 8.01 2.57
CA GLN A 20 -8.33 7.76 3.38
C GLN A 20 -7.86 9.04 4.08
N ILE A 21 -7.86 10.17 3.37
CA ILE A 21 -7.53 11.48 3.96
C ILE A 21 -8.47 11.81 5.12
N VAL A 22 -9.77 11.55 4.97
CA VAL A 22 -10.77 11.87 6.00
C VAL A 22 -10.70 10.92 7.19
N LEU A 23 -10.39 9.64 6.97
CA LEU A 23 -10.47 8.59 8.00
C LEU A 23 -9.14 8.31 8.70
N HIS A 24 -8.00 8.62 8.06
CA HIS A 24 -6.69 8.33 8.64
C HIS A 24 -6.49 9.07 9.96
N GLY A 25 -5.94 8.35 10.94
CA GLY A 25 -5.81 8.86 12.31
C GLY A 25 -7.03 8.62 13.21
N TYR A 26 -8.22 8.40 12.63
CA TYR A 26 -9.46 8.14 13.37
C TYR A 26 -9.88 6.67 13.32
N ILE A 27 -9.72 6.02 12.19
CA ILE A 27 -10.15 4.64 11.95
C ILE A 27 -9.03 3.88 11.25
N SER A 28 -8.60 2.77 11.85
CA SER A 28 -7.67 1.85 11.19
C SER A 28 -8.33 1.16 10.00
N TYR A 29 -7.65 1.16 8.87
CA TYR A 29 -8.13 0.51 7.65
C TYR A 29 -7.01 -0.25 6.95
N ALA A 30 -7.39 -1.20 6.14
CA ALA A 30 -6.52 -1.96 5.25
C ALA A 30 -7.17 -2.08 3.87
N GLY A 31 -6.37 -2.20 2.85
CA GLY A 31 -6.81 -2.47 1.49
C GLY A 31 -7.21 -3.92 1.25
N ALA A 32 -7.14 -4.35 0.01
CA ALA A 32 -7.23 -5.75 -0.36
C ALA A 32 -6.03 -6.55 0.16
N ALA A 33 -6.14 -7.87 0.18
CA ALA A 33 -5.04 -8.73 0.56
C ALA A 33 -3.90 -8.60 -0.44
N VAL A 34 -2.73 -8.16 0.02
CA VAL A 34 -1.56 -7.88 -0.82
C VAL A 34 -1.11 -9.12 -1.59
N ASN A 35 -1.16 -10.29 -0.96
CA ASN A 35 -0.77 -11.57 -1.57
C ASN A 35 -1.82 -12.15 -2.55
N LEU A 36 -2.97 -11.52 -2.69
CA LEU A 36 -4.00 -11.87 -3.66
C LEU A 36 -4.13 -10.84 -4.78
N SER A 37 -3.28 -9.83 -4.80
CA SER A 37 -3.27 -8.83 -5.87
C SER A 37 -2.51 -9.34 -7.09
N ASP A 38 -2.88 -8.83 -8.27
CA ASP A 38 -2.19 -9.15 -9.53
C ASP A 38 -0.74 -8.63 -9.54
N ASN A 39 -0.47 -7.56 -8.78
CA ASN A 39 0.86 -6.98 -8.62
C ASN A 39 1.10 -6.60 -7.16
N LEU A 40 1.95 -7.39 -6.50
CA LEU A 40 2.27 -7.24 -5.09
C LEU A 40 2.97 -5.91 -4.80
N GLU A 41 3.92 -5.50 -5.65
CA GLU A 41 4.68 -4.26 -5.47
C GLU A 41 3.77 -3.04 -5.56
N THR A 42 2.94 -2.97 -6.59
CA THR A 42 1.97 -1.87 -6.75
C THR A 42 0.98 -1.82 -5.58
N SER A 43 0.49 -2.96 -5.09
CA SER A 43 -0.41 -3.00 -3.93
C SER A 43 0.25 -2.53 -2.64
N LEU A 44 1.53 -2.86 -2.46
CA LEU A 44 2.33 -2.38 -1.34
C LEU A 44 2.53 -0.87 -1.39
N LEU A 45 2.89 -0.35 -2.56
CA LEU A 45 3.07 1.10 -2.79
C LEU A 45 1.76 1.86 -2.59
N LYS A 46 0.64 1.31 -3.07
CA LYS A 46 -0.68 1.91 -2.86
C LYS A 46 -1.06 1.97 -1.38
N SER A 47 -0.74 0.92 -0.63
CA SER A 47 -0.93 0.93 0.81
C SER A 47 -0.08 2.01 1.49
N ALA A 48 1.17 2.19 1.05
CA ALA A 48 2.08 3.21 1.56
C ALA A 48 1.60 4.64 1.21
N GLU A 49 1.15 4.87 -0.02
CA GLU A 49 0.61 6.15 -0.47
C GLU A 49 -0.60 6.59 0.37
N TYR A 50 -1.46 5.63 0.71
CA TYR A 50 -2.74 5.90 1.40
C TYR A 50 -2.66 5.71 2.93
N GLY A 51 -1.49 5.39 3.48
CA GLY A 51 -1.32 5.14 4.91
C GLY A 51 -2.08 3.91 5.43
N ALA A 52 -2.46 2.98 4.55
CA ALA A 52 -3.26 1.82 4.91
C ALA A 52 -2.44 0.73 5.59
N ASN A 53 -3.02 -0.01 6.51
CA ASN A 53 -2.37 -1.19 7.06
C ASN A 53 -2.21 -2.29 6.01
N LEU A 54 -1.12 -3.04 6.08
CA LEU A 54 -0.94 -4.22 5.23
C LEU A 54 -1.89 -5.33 5.68
N TYR A 55 -2.53 -5.96 4.71
CA TYR A 55 -3.40 -7.11 4.92
C TYR A 55 -2.97 -8.26 4.03
N PHE A 56 -2.89 -9.46 4.62
CA PHE A 56 -2.60 -10.72 3.94
C PHE A 56 -3.68 -11.74 4.27
N ALA A 57 -4.20 -12.42 3.27
CA ALA A 57 -5.08 -13.57 3.46
C ALA A 57 -4.23 -14.83 3.62
N LEU A 58 -4.37 -15.55 4.72
CA LEU A 58 -3.55 -16.73 5.01
C LEU A 58 -4.40 -17.94 5.33
N GLY A 59 -4.06 -19.07 4.70
CA GLY A 59 -4.57 -20.40 4.98
C GLY A 59 -3.46 -21.28 5.54
N TYR A 60 -3.81 -22.21 6.43
CA TYR A 60 -2.87 -23.15 7.02
C TYR A 60 -2.60 -24.36 6.11
N GLU A 61 -3.65 -24.82 5.44
CA GLU A 61 -3.60 -25.99 4.55
C GLU A 61 -3.18 -25.60 3.12
N ASN A 62 -2.72 -26.60 2.36
CA ASN A 62 -2.41 -26.44 0.95
C ASN A 62 -3.62 -25.97 0.16
N THR A 63 -3.41 -24.97 -0.67
CA THR A 63 -4.47 -24.32 -1.48
C THR A 63 -4.83 -25.07 -2.76
N ASP A 64 -4.16 -26.18 -3.09
CA ASP A 64 -4.45 -26.97 -4.30
C ASP A 64 -5.90 -27.43 -4.39
N ALA A 65 -6.53 -27.70 -3.24
CA ALA A 65 -7.95 -28.05 -3.17
C ALA A 65 -8.90 -26.93 -3.62
N LEU A 66 -8.41 -25.69 -3.73
CA LEU A 66 -9.22 -24.53 -4.12
C LEU A 66 -9.23 -24.29 -5.63
N LYS A 67 -8.33 -24.91 -6.40
CA LYS A 67 -8.12 -24.63 -7.84
C LYS A 67 -9.39 -24.77 -8.69
N ASP A 68 -10.20 -25.78 -8.42
CA ASP A 68 -11.39 -26.09 -9.20
C ASP A 68 -12.69 -25.68 -8.48
N THR A 69 -12.62 -24.72 -7.59
CA THR A 69 -13.75 -24.22 -6.81
C THR A 69 -14.02 -22.74 -7.09
N THR A 70 -15.15 -22.23 -6.59
CA THR A 70 -15.46 -20.79 -6.60
C THR A 70 -14.46 -19.95 -5.79
N LEU A 71 -13.58 -20.59 -5.01
CA LEU A 71 -12.53 -19.96 -4.21
C LEU A 71 -11.16 -20.01 -4.90
N SER A 72 -11.10 -20.33 -6.19
CA SER A 72 -9.85 -20.43 -6.95
C SER A 72 -9.01 -19.15 -6.92
N TYR A 73 -9.62 -17.98 -6.73
CA TYR A 73 -8.93 -16.70 -6.55
C TYR A 73 -8.08 -16.64 -5.26
N MET A 74 -8.32 -17.55 -4.30
CA MET A 74 -7.55 -17.66 -3.04
C MET A 74 -6.35 -18.62 -3.16
N TYR A 75 -5.85 -18.89 -4.36
CA TYR A 75 -4.76 -19.84 -4.59
C TYR A 75 -3.44 -19.47 -3.88
N SER A 76 -3.22 -18.21 -3.59
CA SER A 76 -1.96 -17.68 -3.04
C SER A 76 -2.04 -17.38 -1.53
N ILE A 77 -2.72 -18.24 -0.74
CA ILE A 77 -2.88 -18.00 0.71
C ILE A 77 -2.06 -18.95 1.60
N ASP A 78 -1.20 -19.80 1.05
CA ASP A 78 -0.41 -20.73 1.86
C ASP A 78 0.54 -19.96 2.81
N TYR A 79 0.29 -20.12 4.12
CA TYR A 79 1.08 -19.50 5.18
C TYR A 79 2.57 -19.85 5.11
N LYS A 80 2.91 -21.10 4.79
CA LYS A 80 4.31 -21.55 4.76
C LYS A 80 5.11 -20.83 3.67
N THR A 81 4.48 -20.58 2.53
CA THR A 81 5.05 -19.82 1.42
C THR A 81 5.28 -18.36 1.81
N TRP A 82 4.29 -17.72 2.40
CA TRP A 82 4.29 -16.27 2.63
C TRP A 82 4.98 -15.81 3.92
N LYS A 83 5.20 -16.69 4.89
CA LYS A 83 5.70 -16.31 6.23
C LYS A 83 6.98 -15.46 6.20
N GLY A 84 7.95 -15.81 5.38
CA GLY A 84 9.23 -15.09 5.27
C GLY A 84 9.06 -13.69 4.71
N ASP A 85 8.34 -13.60 3.61
CA ASP A 85 8.11 -12.34 2.90
C ASP A 85 7.27 -11.38 3.73
N ILE A 86 6.21 -11.87 4.37
CA ILE A 86 5.36 -11.07 5.26
C ILE A 86 6.18 -10.45 6.40
N ILE A 87 7.06 -11.21 7.04
CA ILE A 87 7.90 -10.69 8.14
C ILE A 87 8.81 -9.58 7.61
N SER A 88 9.41 -9.74 6.45
CA SER A 88 10.31 -8.77 5.84
C SER A 88 9.57 -7.50 5.42
N LEU A 89 8.46 -7.66 4.73
CA LEU A 89 7.59 -6.56 4.29
C LEU A 89 7.02 -5.79 5.48
N TYR A 90 6.53 -6.51 6.50
CA TYR A 90 5.99 -5.89 7.71
C TYR A 90 7.05 -5.07 8.44
N LYS A 91 8.27 -5.58 8.60
CA LYS A 91 9.35 -4.84 9.26
C LYS A 91 9.68 -3.55 8.51
N LYS A 92 9.83 -3.61 7.19
CA LYS A 92 10.09 -2.45 6.35
C LYS A 92 8.96 -1.43 6.48
N TYR A 93 7.72 -1.87 6.29
CA TYR A 93 6.54 -1.03 6.33
C TYR A 93 6.33 -0.40 7.71
N ASN A 94 6.37 -1.21 8.75
CA ASN A 94 6.12 -0.77 10.11
C ASN A 94 7.20 0.17 10.66
N SER A 95 8.43 0.12 10.15
CA SER A 95 9.49 1.07 10.55
C SER A 95 9.13 2.52 10.24
N ILE A 96 8.25 2.75 9.25
CA ILE A 96 7.75 4.07 8.86
C ILE A 96 6.35 4.28 9.43
N PHE A 97 5.43 3.38 9.17
CA PHE A 97 4.00 3.61 9.38
C PHE A 97 3.53 3.38 10.82
N ALA A 98 4.31 2.72 11.70
CA ALA A 98 3.90 2.56 13.10
C ALA A 98 3.65 3.88 13.82
N SER A 99 4.45 4.89 13.54
CA SER A 99 4.31 6.24 14.13
C SER A 99 3.25 7.11 13.44
N LEU A 100 2.80 6.71 12.25
CA LEU A 100 1.89 7.49 11.42
C LEU A 100 0.43 7.05 11.54
N GLN A 101 0.14 5.85 12.05
CA GLN A 101 -1.21 5.28 12.09
C GLN A 101 -2.26 6.15 12.80
N ASN A 102 -1.84 6.93 13.80
CA ASN A 102 -2.72 7.82 14.56
C ASN A 102 -2.58 9.29 14.14
N GLN A 103 -1.89 9.57 13.05
CA GLN A 103 -1.70 10.92 12.53
C GLN A 103 -2.73 11.19 11.44
N ILE A 104 -3.31 12.38 11.40
CA ILE A 104 -4.22 12.80 10.32
C ILE A 104 -3.41 13.07 9.05
N ILE A 105 -3.91 12.64 7.90
CA ILE A 105 -3.36 13.05 6.62
C ILE A 105 -3.80 14.49 6.35
N THR A 106 -2.83 15.38 6.17
CA THR A 106 -3.05 16.82 5.94
C THR A 106 -2.84 17.22 4.48
N GLY A 107 -2.20 16.36 3.68
CA GLY A 107 -1.96 16.63 2.26
C GLY A 107 -1.67 15.36 1.48
N HIS A 108 -2.10 15.35 0.23
CA HIS A 108 -1.76 14.34 -0.77
C HIS A 108 -1.55 15.05 -2.10
N GLU A 109 -0.40 14.88 -2.71
CA GLU A 109 -0.04 15.58 -3.94
C GLU A 109 0.74 14.70 -4.90
N LYS A 110 0.49 14.87 -6.17
CA LYS A 110 1.29 14.31 -7.25
C LYS A 110 2.46 15.24 -7.56
N LEU A 111 3.67 14.81 -7.29
CA LEU A 111 4.88 15.60 -7.51
C LEU A 111 5.38 15.52 -8.95
N ALA A 112 5.21 14.36 -9.57
CA ALA A 112 5.58 14.05 -10.95
C ALA A 112 4.76 12.87 -11.46
N GLU A 113 4.94 12.49 -12.72
CA GLU A 113 4.38 11.25 -13.22
C GLU A 113 4.89 10.06 -12.37
N ASN A 114 3.98 9.24 -11.88
CA ASN A 114 4.27 8.09 -11.01
C ASN A 114 4.92 8.42 -9.65
N VAL A 115 4.88 9.69 -9.19
CA VAL A 115 5.44 10.08 -7.90
C VAL A 115 4.42 10.84 -7.08
N TYR A 116 4.07 10.31 -5.92
CA TYR A 116 3.09 10.89 -5.01
C TYR A 116 3.70 11.14 -3.64
N LYS A 117 3.17 12.14 -2.94
CA LYS A 117 3.58 12.46 -1.57
C LYS A 117 2.36 12.62 -0.67
N THR A 118 2.38 11.94 0.45
CA THR A 118 1.35 12.05 1.51
C THR A 118 1.99 12.69 2.73
N THR A 119 1.38 13.75 3.24
CA THR A 119 1.86 14.53 4.39
C THR A 119 0.92 14.31 5.58
N TYR A 120 1.52 14.14 6.76
CA TYR A 120 0.82 13.90 8.01
C TYR A 120 0.90 15.12 8.94
N GLU A 121 -0.01 15.23 9.90
CA GLU A 121 -0.12 16.39 10.81
C GLU A 121 1.13 16.67 11.63
N ASN A 122 1.92 15.65 11.96
CA ASN A 122 3.20 15.79 12.65
C ASN A 122 4.32 16.34 11.77
N GLY A 123 4.05 16.70 10.53
CA GLY A 123 5.01 17.20 9.55
C GLY A 123 5.77 16.11 8.79
N THR A 124 5.62 14.83 9.15
CA THR A 124 6.20 13.72 8.38
C THR A 124 5.54 13.63 7.02
N ALA A 125 6.33 13.41 5.97
CA ALA A 125 5.82 13.11 4.66
C ALA A 125 6.41 11.79 4.14
N VAL A 126 5.59 11.02 3.44
CA VAL A 126 5.98 9.78 2.75
C VAL A 126 5.84 10.01 1.26
N ALA A 127 6.93 9.82 0.53
CA ALA A 127 6.90 9.81 -0.93
C ALA A 127 6.88 8.38 -1.45
N VAL A 128 6.09 8.15 -2.49
CA VAL A 128 5.94 6.85 -3.17
C VAL A 128 6.29 7.04 -4.64
N ASN A 129 7.14 6.17 -5.15
CA ASN A 129 7.60 6.17 -6.53
C ASN A 129 7.17 4.88 -7.23
N TYR A 130 6.21 4.99 -8.14
CA TYR A 130 5.75 3.89 -9.01
C TYR A 130 6.57 3.76 -10.30
N GLY A 131 7.55 4.66 -10.49
CA GLY A 131 8.40 4.68 -11.68
C GLY A 131 9.51 3.64 -11.63
N ASP A 132 10.14 3.41 -12.79
CA ASP A 132 11.25 2.47 -12.99
C ASP A 132 12.63 3.06 -12.69
N LYS A 133 12.69 4.32 -12.22
CA LYS A 133 13.93 5.04 -11.88
C LYS A 133 13.81 5.73 -10.54
N ALA A 134 14.92 5.80 -9.83
CA ALA A 134 15.00 6.57 -8.59
C ALA A 134 14.74 8.06 -8.84
N VAL A 135 14.02 8.70 -7.93
CA VAL A 135 13.73 10.15 -7.95
C VAL A 135 14.21 10.79 -6.64
N LYS A 136 14.39 12.10 -6.66
CA LYS A 136 14.67 12.85 -5.43
C LYS A 136 13.47 13.69 -5.04
N VAL A 137 13.00 13.50 -3.81
CA VAL A 137 11.94 14.31 -3.21
C VAL A 137 12.53 15.00 -1.98
N ASN A 138 12.47 16.32 -1.91
CA ASN A 138 13.10 17.13 -0.86
C ASN A 138 14.60 16.83 -0.63
N GLY A 139 15.32 16.39 -1.68
CA GLY A 139 16.73 15.99 -1.60
C GLY A 139 16.96 14.54 -1.15
N ILE A 140 15.93 13.82 -0.74
CA ILE A 140 15.99 12.42 -0.30
C ILE A 140 15.71 11.52 -1.52
N PRO A 141 16.56 10.50 -1.77
CA PRO A 141 16.32 9.56 -2.85
C PRO A 141 15.16 8.61 -2.49
N VAL A 142 14.26 8.40 -3.43
CA VAL A 142 13.21 7.39 -3.40
C VAL A 142 13.46 6.45 -4.57
N GLU A 143 13.81 5.22 -4.27
CA GLU A 143 14.19 4.24 -5.30
C GLU A 143 13.03 3.89 -6.22
N ALA A 144 13.32 3.25 -7.34
CA ALA A 144 12.31 2.73 -8.25
C ALA A 144 11.40 1.73 -7.54
N MET A 145 10.09 1.80 -7.76
CA MET A 145 9.10 0.93 -7.13
C MET A 145 9.26 0.85 -5.60
N ASP A 146 9.49 2.02 -4.96
CA ASP A 146 9.70 2.09 -3.51
C ASP A 146 9.06 3.33 -2.87
N PHE A 147 9.15 3.42 -1.55
CA PHE A 147 8.66 4.54 -0.75
C PHE A 147 9.67 4.91 0.36
N ALA A 148 9.69 6.18 0.72
CA ALA A 148 10.57 6.71 1.76
C ALA A 148 9.93 7.88 2.51
N VAL A 149 10.41 8.13 3.72
CA VAL A 149 10.15 9.38 4.46
C VAL A 149 10.99 10.49 3.85
N VAL A 150 10.37 11.65 3.56
CA VAL A 150 10.98 12.78 2.84
C VAL A 150 10.74 14.13 3.54
#